data_8cbcd1d2fe5548076ac35a212551545a
#
_entry.id   8cbcd1d2fe5548076ac35a212551545a
#
_cell.length_a   1.000
_cell.length_b   1.000
_cell.length_c   1.000
_cell.angle_alpha   90.00
_cell.angle_beta   90.00
_cell.angle_gamma   90.00
#
_symmetry.space_group_name_H-M   'P 1'
#
loop_
_entity.id
_entity.type
_entity.pdbx_description
1 polymer ?
#
loop_
_entity_poly.entity_id
_entity_poly.type
_entity_poly.pdbx_seq_one_letter_code
_entity_poly.pdbx_strand_id
1 'polypeptide(L)' 'MTWWKKLLGFSSPKEKLEKQLKKLHQKSFDAQRKGDLSLAGKYQLEAEKVMDAIIAIELEVENDC' A
#
# COMPACT_ATOMS: atom_id res chain seq x y z
N MET A 1 -18.96 10.35 19.09
CA MET A 1 -18.00 9.53 18.35
C MET A 1 -17.81 9.94 16.92
N THR A 2 -18.29 11.11 16.59
CA THR A 2 -18.20 11.58 15.21
C THR A 2 -16.86 12.22 14.91
N TRP A 3 -16.07 12.50 15.92
CA TRP A 3 -14.81 13.21 15.69
C TRP A 3 -13.80 12.34 14.94
N TRP A 4 -13.81 11.04 15.19
CA TRP A 4 -12.86 10.16 14.53
C TRP A 4 -13.25 9.89 13.07
N LYS A 5 -14.50 10.15 12.73
CA LYS A 5 -14.91 10.13 11.33
C LYS A 5 -14.23 11.23 10.55
N LYS A 6 -13.99 12.36 11.19
CA LYS A 6 -13.22 13.42 10.56
C LYS A 6 -11.79 12.99 10.33
N LEU A 7 -11.24 12.23 11.25
CA LEU A 7 -9.92 11.65 11.06
C LEU A 7 -9.89 10.67 9.92
N LEU A 8 -10.97 9.94 9.73
CA LEU A 8 -11.08 9.02 8.62
C LEU A 8 -11.21 9.76 7.28
N GLY A 9 -11.70 10.98 7.34
CA GLY A 9 -11.73 11.82 6.16
C GLY A 9 -10.33 12.16 5.67
N PHE A 10 -9.37 12.23 6.57
CA PHE A 10 -7.97 12.28 6.21
C PHE A 10 -7.51 10.85 6.01
N SER A 11 -6.87 10.56 4.92
CA SER A 11 -6.42 9.20 4.65
C SER A 11 -5.65 8.65 5.84
N SER A 12 -6.08 7.52 6.34
CA SER A 12 -5.33 6.83 7.38
C SER A 12 -4.02 6.31 6.80
N PRO A 13 -3.02 6.03 7.63
CA PRO A 13 -1.77 5.47 7.11
C PRO A 13 -1.99 4.21 6.29
N LYS A 14 -2.91 3.37 6.74
CA LYS A 14 -3.22 2.15 6.02
C LYS A 14 -3.79 2.44 4.64
N GLU A 15 -4.71 3.39 4.55
CA GLU A 15 -5.30 3.76 3.28
C GLU A 15 -4.27 4.31 2.32
N LYS A 16 -3.37 5.14 2.82
CA LYS A 16 -2.30 5.68 1.98
C LYS A 16 -1.44 4.57 1.41
N LEU A 17 -1.10 3.61 2.25
CA LEU A 17 -0.29 2.48 1.82
C LEU A 17 -1.03 1.62 0.82
N GLU A 18 -2.33 1.42 1.02
CA GLU A 18 -3.14 0.65 0.08
C GLU A 18 -3.21 1.32 -1.28
N LYS A 19 -3.35 2.64 -1.28
CA LYS A 19 -3.35 3.39 -2.54
C LYS A 19 -2.00 3.29 -3.23
N GLN A 20 -0.94 3.40 -2.46
CA GLN A 20 0.41 3.24 -2.99
C GLN A 20 0.60 1.85 -3.58
N LEU A 21 0.11 0.85 -2.89
CA LEU A 21 0.22 -0.52 -3.35
C LEU A 21 -0.49 -0.70 -4.70
N LYS A 22 -1.68 -0.16 -4.81
CA LYS A 22 -2.42 -0.21 -6.07
C LYS A 22 -1.65 0.46 -7.20
N LYS A 23 -1.10 1.62 -6.93
CA LYS A 23 -0.31 2.34 -7.94
C LYS A 23 0.90 1.55 -8.36
N LEU A 24 1.58 0.96 -7.39
CA LEU A 24 2.77 0.16 -7.68
C LEU A 24 2.43 -1.06 -8.51
N HIS A 25 1.33 -1.73 -8.20
CA HIS A 25 0.88 -2.86 -8.98
C HIS A 25 0.56 -2.46 -10.41
N GLN A 26 -0.09 -1.33 -10.57
CA GLN A 26 -0.43 -0.82 -11.89
C GLN A 26 0.80 -0.48 -12.69
N LYS A 27 1.76 0.17 -12.05
CA LYS A 27 3.01 0.52 -12.72
C LYS A 27 3.80 -0.72 -13.09
N SER A 28 3.80 -1.70 -12.21
CA SER A 28 4.45 -2.98 -12.49
C SER A 28 3.83 -3.65 -13.69
N PHE A 29 2.52 -3.65 -13.77
CA PHE A 29 1.79 -4.19 -14.91
C PHE A 29 2.17 -3.48 -16.20
N ASP A 30 2.18 -2.15 -16.16
CA ASP A 30 2.55 -1.35 -17.32
C ASP A 30 3.97 -1.65 -17.76
N ALA A 31 4.87 -1.77 -16.82
CA ALA A 31 6.26 -2.08 -17.15
C ALA A 31 6.36 -3.45 -17.80
N GLN A 32 5.61 -4.42 -17.31
CA GLN A 32 5.58 -5.75 -17.90
C GLN A 32 5.06 -5.72 -19.33
N ARG A 33 4.03 -4.94 -19.55
CA ARG A 33 3.45 -4.80 -20.88
C ARG A 33 4.44 -4.20 -21.86
N LYS A 34 5.24 -3.26 -21.40
CA LYS A 34 6.25 -2.63 -22.22
C LYS A 34 7.48 -3.50 -22.40
N GLY A 35 7.55 -4.59 -21.68
CA GLY A 35 8.69 -5.48 -21.74
C GLY A 35 9.84 -5.06 -20.84
N ASP A 36 9.61 -4.11 -19.94
CA ASP A 36 10.64 -3.63 -19.03
C ASP A 36 10.60 -4.44 -17.73
N LEU A 37 11.17 -5.63 -17.79
CA LEU A 37 11.13 -6.54 -16.66
C LEU A 37 11.90 -6.03 -15.45
N SER A 38 12.99 -5.30 -15.70
CA SER A 38 13.78 -4.71 -14.62
C SER A 38 12.94 -3.73 -13.82
N LEU A 39 12.23 -2.86 -14.51
CA LEU A 39 11.39 -1.87 -13.87
C LEU A 39 10.22 -2.52 -13.16
N ALA A 40 9.63 -3.53 -13.81
CA ALA A 40 8.53 -4.27 -13.21
C ALA A 40 8.96 -4.91 -11.89
N GLY A 41 10.14 -5.52 -11.87
CA GLY A 41 10.68 -6.12 -10.66
C GLY A 41 10.91 -5.09 -9.56
N LYS A 42 11.36 -3.91 -9.94
CA LYS A 42 11.58 -2.83 -9.00
C LYS A 42 10.28 -2.40 -8.34
N TYR A 43 9.24 -2.24 -9.14
CA TYR A 43 7.93 -1.88 -8.60
C TYR A 43 7.35 -2.98 -7.74
N GLN A 44 7.57 -4.23 -8.09
CA GLN A 44 7.13 -5.35 -7.29
C GLN A 44 7.81 -5.36 -5.93
N LEU A 45 9.10 -5.07 -5.89
CA LEU A 45 9.84 -5.01 -4.64
C LEU A 45 9.29 -3.91 -3.73
N GLU A 46 9.02 -2.77 -4.30
CA GLU A 46 8.44 -1.67 -3.54
C GLU A 46 7.05 -2.01 -3.05
N ALA A 47 6.27 -2.69 -3.87
CA ALA A 47 4.93 -3.13 -3.47
C ALA A 47 5.01 -4.09 -2.29
N GLU A 48 6.00 -4.99 -2.29
CA GLU A 48 6.19 -5.89 -1.16
C GLU A 48 6.48 -5.14 0.13
N LYS A 49 7.31 -4.11 0.05
CA LYS A 49 7.61 -3.28 1.23
C LYS A 49 6.36 -2.59 1.74
N VAL A 50 5.53 -2.10 0.84
CA VAL A 50 4.28 -1.46 1.23
C VAL A 50 3.34 -2.47 1.85
N MET A 51 3.27 -3.66 1.29
CA MET A 51 2.46 -4.74 1.87
C MET A 51 2.91 -5.09 3.27
N ASP A 52 4.21 -5.19 3.49
CA ASP A 52 4.76 -5.47 4.81
C ASP A 52 4.34 -4.40 5.81
N ALA A 53 4.37 -3.14 5.39
CA ALA A 53 3.95 -2.05 6.25
C ALA A 53 2.47 -2.15 6.59
N ILE A 54 1.64 -2.53 5.62
CA ILE A 54 0.22 -2.70 5.86
C ILE A 54 -0.02 -3.83 6.86
N ILE A 55 0.67 -4.94 6.68
CA ILE A 55 0.55 -6.07 7.57
C ILE A 55 0.97 -5.69 8.99
N ALA A 56 2.05 -4.94 9.11
CA ALA A 56 2.52 -4.48 10.42
C ALA A 56 1.47 -3.62 11.12
N ILE A 57 0.82 -2.74 10.37
CA ILE A 57 -0.23 -1.90 10.92
C ILE A 57 -1.41 -2.75 11.38
N GLU A 58 -1.79 -3.72 10.58
CA GLU A 58 -2.90 -4.61 10.92
C GLU A 58 -2.60 -5.43 12.18
N LEU A 59 -1.37 -5.91 12.29
CA LEU A 59 -0.96 -6.67 13.47
C LEU A 59 -0.98 -5.80 14.71
N GLU A 60 -0.55 -4.56 14.59
CA GLU A 60 -0.57 -3.65 15.72
C GLU A 60 -1.99 -3.38 16.20
N VAL A 61 -2.91 -3.21 15.26
CA VAL A 61 -4.31 -2.98 15.61
C VAL A 61 -4.89 -4.21 16.32
N GLU A 62 -4.54 -5.40 15.87
CA GLU A 62 -5.01 -6.62 16.52
C GLU A 62 -4.44 -6.77 17.91
N ASN A 63 -3.19 -6.43 18.10
CA ASN A 63 -2.53 -6.56 19.39
C ASN A 63 -3.05 -5.54 20.40
N ASP A 64 -3.66 -4.48 19.93
CA ASP A 64 -4.16 -3.42 20.78
C ASP A 64 -5.46 -3.78 21.49
N CYS A 65 -6.00 -4.92 21.18
CA CYS A 65 -7.19 -5.44 21.90
C CYS A 65 -6.82 -6.06 23.26
#